data_b8f72a3d62a1dcddca83c893148ae389
#
_entry.id   b8f72a3d62a1dcddca83c893148ae389
#
_cell.length_a   1.000
_cell.length_b   1.000
_cell.length_c   1.000
_cell.angle_alpha   90.00
_cell.angle_beta   90.00
_cell.angle_gamma   90.00
#
_symmetry.space_group_name_H-M   'P 1'
#
loop_
_entity.id
_entity.type
_entity.pdbx_description
1 polymer ?
#
loop_
_entity_poly.entity_id
_entity_poly.type
_entity_poly.pdbx_seq_one_letter_code
_entity_poly.pdbx_strand_id
1 'polypeptide(L)'
;VMSRENKHFSGPLLLKVVQEAGLVHGEMGLFHYHLAGKDEPLFSVANILEPGRFELSEIATLQTPGLALFMRLPAVVSGEQALQILLQKSRQIAAQLSGSLCDEQRMRLTDEKLAELEHKARRYTAS
;
A
#
# COMPACT_ATOMS: atom_id res chain seq x y z
N VAL A 1 -5.84 0.78 -2.66
CA VAL A 1 -7.05 0.41 -1.91
C VAL A 1 -8.03 1.57 -1.95
N MET A 2 -9.21 1.34 -2.47
CA MET A 2 -10.25 2.38 -2.61
C MET A 2 -11.44 2.05 -1.73
N SER A 3 -12.05 3.08 -1.16
CA SER A 3 -13.30 2.95 -0.44
C SER A 3 -14.45 2.63 -1.40
N ARG A 4 -15.53 2.11 -0.83
CA ARG A 4 -16.74 1.88 -1.60
C ARG A 4 -17.39 3.21 -1.93
N GLU A 5 -18.28 3.21 -2.93
CA GLU A 5 -18.95 4.38 -3.44
C GLU A 5 -19.49 5.29 -2.33
N ASN A 6 -19.16 6.59 -2.42
CA ASN A 6 -19.58 7.63 -1.49
C ASN A 6 -19.15 7.43 -0.04
N LYS A 7 -18.13 6.59 0.21
CA LYS A 7 -17.60 6.37 1.55
C LYS A 7 -16.14 6.78 1.63
N HIS A 8 -15.65 6.94 2.84
CA HIS A 8 -14.27 7.30 3.11
C HIS A 8 -13.74 6.44 4.26
N PHE A 9 -12.42 6.23 4.25
CA PHE A 9 -11.75 5.61 5.38
C PHE A 9 -11.46 6.66 6.43
N SER A 10 -11.77 6.37 7.70
CA SER A 10 -11.42 7.26 8.79
C SER A 10 -9.94 7.12 9.13
N GLY A 11 -9.31 8.24 9.52
CA GLY A 11 -7.92 8.25 9.90
C GLY A 11 -7.57 7.29 11.04
N PRO A 12 -8.31 7.27 12.14
CA PRO A 12 -8.04 6.35 13.25
C PRO A 12 -8.10 4.88 12.86
N LEU A 13 -9.09 4.48 12.06
CA LEU A 13 -9.18 3.09 11.59
C LEU A 13 -8.04 2.77 10.63
N LEU A 14 -7.74 3.68 9.71
CA LEU A 14 -6.66 3.55 8.76
C LEU A 14 -5.33 3.35 9.49
N LEU A 15 -5.04 4.17 10.49
CA LEU A 15 -3.82 4.08 11.29
C LEU A 15 -3.70 2.72 11.96
N LYS A 16 -4.79 2.26 12.58
CA LYS A 16 -4.82 0.96 13.24
C LYS A 16 -4.53 -0.17 12.26
N VAL A 17 -5.18 -0.14 11.10
CA VAL A 17 -5.06 -1.19 10.08
C VAL A 17 -3.64 -1.26 9.51
N VAL A 18 -3.04 -0.12 9.14
CA VAL A 18 -1.69 -0.14 8.58
C VAL A 18 -0.65 -0.53 9.63
N GLN A 19 -0.83 -0.14 10.88
CA GLN A 19 0.07 -0.54 11.96
C GLN A 19 -0.02 -2.04 12.23
N GLU A 20 -1.22 -2.61 12.24
CA GLU A 20 -1.41 -4.05 12.40
C GLU A 20 -0.82 -4.85 11.23
N ALA A 21 -0.77 -4.24 10.05
CA ALA A 21 -0.12 -4.87 8.89
C ALA A 21 1.41 -4.74 8.94
N GLY A 22 1.95 -4.06 9.94
CA GLY A 22 3.39 -3.95 10.13
C GLY A 22 4.03 -2.71 9.52
N LEU A 23 3.23 -1.75 9.08
CA LEU A 23 3.77 -0.51 8.51
C LEU A 23 4.04 0.53 9.60
N VAL A 24 5.04 1.37 9.36
CA VAL A 24 5.47 2.41 10.29
C VAL A 24 5.48 3.76 9.56
N HIS A 25 4.94 4.78 10.22
CA HIS A 25 4.99 6.14 9.70
C HIS A 25 6.43 6.66 9.73
N GLY A 26 6.89 7.26 8.65
CA GLY A 26 8.27 7.71 8.56
C GLY A 26 8.48 8.74 7.46
N GLU A 27 9.54 8.59 6.70
CA GLU A 27 9.97 9.57 5.71
C GLU A 27 8.85 9.99 4.77
N MET A 28 8.84 11.26 4.44
CA MET A 28 7.90 11.89 3.52
C MET A 28 6.44 11.82 3.97
N GLY A 29 6.22 11.50 5.26
CA GLY A 29 4.86 11.38 5.80
C GLY A 29 4.11 10.16 5.30
N LEU A 30 4.81 9.15 4.83
CA LEU A 30 4.22 7.91 4.33
C LEU A 30 4.31 6.79 5.38
N PHE A 31 3.51 5.75 5.20
CA PHE A 31 3.68 4.52 5.96
C PHE A 31 4.55 3.57 5.15
N HIS A 32 5.54 2.96 5.82
CA HIS A 32 6.54 2.11 5.15
C HIS A 32 6.56 0.71 5.74
N TYR A 33 6.69 -0.29 4.88
CA TYR A 33 6.90 -1.66 5.29
C TYR A 33 8.35 -2.06 5.00
N HIS A 34 9.06 -2.49 6.04
CA HIS A 34 10.44 -2.92 5.95
C HIS A 34 10.56 -4.43 6.21
N LEU A 35 11.39 -5.09 5.44
CA LEU A 35 11.80 -6.44 5.79
C LEU A 35 12.74 -6.38 6.99
N ALA A 36 12.77 -7.42 7.80
CA ALA A 36 13.56 -7.45 9.03
C ALA A 36 15.03 -7.12 8.75
N GLY A 37 15.56 -6.13 9.49
CA GLY A 37 16.95 -5.72 9.37
C GLY A 37 17.30 -4.89 8.15
N LYS A 38 16.31 -4.44 7.38
CA LYS A 38 16.54 -3.62 6.18
C LYS A 38 16.13 -2.19 6.40
N ASP A 39 16.99 -1.25 5.97
CA ASP A 39 16.75 0.18 6.13
C ASP A 39 15.78 0.73 5.08
N GLU A 40 15.86 0.21 3.83
CA GLU A 40 14.97 0.67 2.79
C GLU A 40 13.61 -0.03 2.88
N PRO A 41 12.52 0.71 2.68
CA PRO A 41 11.20 0.10 2.67
C PRO A 41 11.02 -0.80 1.45
N LEU A 42 10.32 -1.92 1.65
CA LEU A 42 9.94 -2.79 0.55
C LEU A 42 8.81 -2.16 -0.25
N PHE A 43 7.84 -1.60 0.43
CA PHE A 43 6.78 -0.81 -0.19
C PHE A 43 6.31 0.28 0.76
N SER A 44 5.55 1.22 0.21
CA SER A 44 5.06 2.37 0.96
C SER A 44 3.60 2.63 0.65
N VAL A 45 2.92 3.30 1.57
CA VAL A 45 1.51 3.66 1.46
C VAL A 45 1.37 5.16 1.57
N ALA A 46 0.75 5.76 0.56
CA ALA A 46 0.44 7.18 0.51
C ALA A 46 -1.07 7.40 0.54
N ASN A 47 -1.47 8.60 0.94
CA ASN A 47 -2.85 9.03 0.83
C ASN A 47 -3.12 9.35 -0.64
N ILE A 48 -4.26 8.87 -1.16
CA ILE A 48 -4.62 9.16 -2.55
C ILE A 48 -4.97 10.63 -2.77
N LEU A 49 -5.33 11.34 -1.70
CA LEU A 49 -5.55 12.79 -1.75
C LEU A 49 -4.24 13.55 -1.68
N GLU A 50 -4.14 14.65 -2.44
CA GLU A 50 -2.98 15.54 -2.35
C GLU A 50 -2.85 16.14 -0.94
N PRO A 51 -1.63 16.30 -0.42
CA PRO A 51 -0.33 16.09 -1.08
C PRO A 51 0.20 14.65 -1.00
N GLY A 52 -0.57 13.70 -0.58
CA GLY A 52 -0.20 12.29 -0.56
C GLY A 52 0.38 11.80 0.75
N ARG A 53 0.78 12.69 1.63
CA ARG A 53 1.37 12.33 2.92
C ARG A 53 0.30 12.29 4.02
N PHE A 54 0.64 11.61 5.11
CA PHE A 54 -0.20 11.55 6.30
C PHE A 54 0.43 12.39 7.41
N GLU A 55 -0.34 13.35 7.93
CA GLU A 55 0.06 14.11 9.11
C GLU A 55 -0.56 13.44 10.33
N LEU A 56 0.26 12.86 11.20
CA LEU A 56 -0.26 12.16 12.39
C LEU A 56 -1.03 13.10 13.32
N SER A 57 -0.68 14.38 13.34
CA SER A 57 -1.40 15.37 14.13
C SER A 57 -2.84 15.58 13.64
N GLU A 58 -3.14 15.22 12.39
CA GLU A 58 -4.46 15.39 11.79
C GLU A 58 -5.21 14.07 11.62
N ILE A 59 -4.62 12.95 12.05
CA ILE A 59 -5.18 11.62 11.78
C ILE A 59 -6.56 11.44 12.42
N ALA A 60 -6.82 12.07 13.55
CA ALA A 60 -8.09 11.93 14.27
C ALA A 60 -9.29 12.38 13.44
N THR A 61 -9.11 13.35 12.55
CA THR A 61 -10.18 13.91 11.73
C THR A 61 -10.04 13.59 10.24
N LEU A 62 -8.99 12.87 9.87
CA LEU A 62 -8.74 12.53 8.48
C LEU A 62 -9.84 11.63 7.93
N GLN A 63 -10.26 11.92 6.70
CA GLN A 63 -11.10 11.03 5.90
C GLN A 63 -10.53 11.00 4.49
N THR A 64 -10.36 9.82 3.93
CA THR A 64 -9.81 9.68 2.59
C THR A 64 -10.53 8.58 1.80
N PRO A 65 -10.74 8.78 0.50
CA PRO A 65 -11.37 7.75 -0.33
C PRO A 65 -10.41 6.62 -0.71
N GLY A 66 -9.12 6.74 -0.44
CA GLY A 66 -8.22 5.68 -0.84
C GLY A 66 -6.78 5.84 -0.41
N LEU A 67 -6.07 4.74 -0.56
CA LEU A 67 -4.64 4.62 -0.31
C LEU A 67 -3.95 4.16 -1.58
N ALA A 68 -2.78 4.71 -1.85
CA ALA A 68 -1.91 4.26 -2.92
C ALA A 68 -0.76 3.46 -2.32
N LEU A 69 -0.60 2.21 -2.75
CA LEU A 69 0.51 1.36 -2.33
C LEU A 69 1.47 1.20 -3.50
N PHE A 70 2.74 1.39 -3.26
CA PHE A 70 3.73 1.32 -4.32
C PHE A 70 5.04 0.76 -3.80
N MET A 71 5.78 0.10 -4.70
CA MET A 71 7.10 -0.40 -4.41
C MET A 71 8.06 0.02 -5.50
N ARG A 72 9.35 0.04 -5.18
CA ARG A 72 10.41 0.37 -6.13
C ARG A 72 11.25 -0.88 -6.37
N LEU A 73 11.47 -1.21 -7.62
CA LEU A 73 12.32 -2.34 -8.01
C LEU A 73 13.57 -1.80 -8.73
N PRO A 74 14.74 -2.47 -8.61
CA PRO A 74 14.93 -3.72 -7.86
C PRO A 74 14.89 -3.52 -6.34
N ALA A 75 14.58 -4.60 -5.63
CA ALA A 75 14.53 -4.63 -4.18
C ALA A 75 15.53 -5.64 -3.61
N VAL A 76 15.62 -5.71 -2.28
CA VAL A 76 16.50 -6.68 -1.61
C VAL A 76 16.07 -8.14 -1.80
N VAL A 77 14.82 -8.34 -2.21
CA VAL A 77 14.30 -9.64 -2.65
C VAL A 77 13.93 -9.55 -4.13
N SER A 78 13.66 -10.69 -4.75
CA SER A 78 13.23 -10.68 -6.16
C SER A 78 11.94 -9.87 -6.32
N GLY A 79 11.73 -9.32 -7.53
CA GLY A 79 10.51 -8.59 -7.82
C GLY A 79 9.26 -9.42 -7.60
N GLU A 80 9.32 -10.71 -7.90
CA GLU A 80 8.23 -11.64 -7.68
C GLU A 80 7.88 -11.76 -6.19
N GLN A 81 8.89 -11.94 -5.32
CA GLN A 81 8.68 -11.97 -3.88
C GLN A 81 8.16 -10.64 -3.34
N ALA A 82 8.74 -9.53 -3.81
CA ALA A 82 8.31 -8.20 -3.41
C ALA A 82 6.84 -7.98 -3.75
N LEU A 83 6.43 -8.35 -4.95
CA LEU A 83 5.03 -8.23 -5.38
C LEU A 83 4.10 -9.09 -4.55
N GLN A 84 4.49 -10.33 -4.22
CA GLN A 84 3.68 -11.20 -3.39
C GLN A 84 3.45 -10.62 -2.00
N ILE A 85 4.48 -10.04 -1.40
CA ILE A 85 4.36 -9.40 -0.10
C ILE A 85 3.45 -8.18 -0.19
N LEU A 86 3.64 -7.34 -1.20
CA LEU A 86 2.81 -6.17 -1.44
C LEU A 86 1.33 -6.56 -1.57
N LEU A 87 1.04 -7.58 -2.38
CA LEU A 87 -0.33 -8.03 -2.60
C LEU A 87 -0.95 -8.62 -1.34
N GLN A 88 -0.19 -9.41 -0.58
CA GLN A 88 -0.68 -10.00 0.67
C GLN A 88 -1.09 -8.90 1.66
N LYS A 89 -0.21 -7.90 1.85
CA LYS A 89 -0.49 -6.79 2.76
C LYS A 89 -1.61 -5.90 2.24
N SER A 90 -1.65 -5.65 0.93
CA SER A 90 -2.72 -4.86 0.31
C SER A 90 -4.09 -5.50 0.51
N ARG A 91 -4.17 -6.82 0.35
CA ARG A 91 -5.42 -7.56 0.57
C ARG A 91 -5.85 -7.52 2.02
N GLN A 92 -4.92 -7.64 2.94
CA GLN A 92 -5.19 -7.52 4.37
C GLN A 92 -5.76 -6.14 4.71
N ILE A 93 -5.10 -5.10 4.22
CA ILE A 93 -5.52 -3.72 4.46
C ILE A 93 -6.91 -3.47 3.86
N ALA A 94 -7.12 -3.89 2.61
CA ALA A 94 -8.39 -3.72 1.93
C ALA A 94 -9.52 -4.42 2.69
N ALA A 95 -9.29 -5.65 3.14
CA ALA A 95 -10.30 -6.41 3.89
C ALA A 95 -10.66 -5.73 5.21
N GLN A 96 -9.66 -5.26 5.95
CA GLN A 96 -9.89 -4.63 7.25
C GLN A 96 -10.52 -3.25 7.15
N LEU A 97 -10.32 -2.55 6.03
CA LEU A 97 -10.95 -1.26 5.77
C LEU A 97 -12.28 -1.40 5.03
N SER A 98 -12.67 -2.60 4.65
CA SER A 98 -13.84 -2.86 3.79
C SER A 98 -13.75 -2.11 2.46
N GLY A 99 -12.54 -2.02 1.93
CA GLY A 99 -12.26 -1.37 0.65
C GLY A 99 -12.05 -2.38 -0.47
N SER A 100 -11.75 -1.86 -1.64
CA SER A 100 -11.47 -2.66 -2.84
C SER A 100 -10.03 -2.49 -3.26
N LEU A 101 -9.40 -3.59 -3.68
CA LEU A 101 -8.07 -3.56 -4.25
C LEU A 101 -8.19 -3.21 -5.73
N CYS A 102 -7.50 -2.13 -6.13
CA CYS A 102 -7.58 -1.58 -7.48
C CYS A 102 -6.19 -1.46 -8.10
N ASP A 103 -6.16 -1.31 -9.42
CA ASP A 103 -4.93 -1.03 -10.16
C ASP A 103 -4.60 0.47 -10.14
N GLU A 104 -3.56 0.87 -10.88
CA GLU A 104 -3.12 2.27 -10.95
C GLU A 104 -4.15 3.20 -11.59
N GLN A 105 -5.11 2.66 -12.31
CA GLN A 105 -6.20 3.42 -12.92
C GLN A 105 -7.44 3.48 -12.04
N ARG A 106 -7.31 3.01 -10.79
CA ARG A 106 -8.40 2.92 -9.81
C ARG A 106 -9.52 1.97 -10.21
N MET A 107 -9.23 1.07 -11.16
CA MET A 107 -10.15 0.02 -11.57
C MET A 107 -9.89 -1.23 -10.74
N ARG A 108 -10.94 -1.97 -10.43
CA ARG A 108 -10.81 -3.21 -9.65
C ARG A 108 -9.75 -4.11 -10.26
N LEU A 109 -8.85 -4.62 -9.40
CA LEU A 109 -7.77 -5.48 -9.86
C LEU A 109 -8.32 -6.77 -10.44
N THR A 110 -7.95 -7.07 -11.69
CA THR A 110 -8.37 -8.28 -12.40
C THR A 110 -7.24 -9.30 -12.43
N ASP A 111 -7.56 -10.56 -12.73
CA ASP A 111 -6.54 -11.60 -12.89
C ASP A 111 -5.59 -11.26 -14.05
N GLU A 112 -6.10 -10.64 -15.11
CA GLU A 112 -5.29 -10.22 -16.24
C GLU A 112 -4.27 -9.15 -15.82
N LYS A 113 -4.73 -8.15 -15.07
CA LYS A 113 -3.84 -7.08 -14.59
C LYS A 113 -2.81 -7.64 -13.62
N LEU A 114 -3.22 -8.57 -12.76
CA LEU A 114 -2.32 -9.23 -11.83
C LEU A 114 -1.22 -9.99 -12.58
N ALA A 115 -1.60 -10.71 -13.64
CA ALA A 115 -0.62 -11.43 -14.47
C ALA A 115 0.38 -10.47 -15.13
N GLU A 116 -0.07 -9.29 -15.57
CA GLU A 116 0.82 -8.27 -16.11
C GLU A 116 1.83 -7.78 -15.07
N LEU A 117 1.36 -7.54 -13.85
CA LEU A 117 2.23 -7.11 -12.75
C LEU A 117 3.26 -8.18 -12.41
N GLU A 118 2.84 -9.45 -12.36
CA GLU A 118 3.73 -10.57 -12.10
C GLU A 118 4.79 -10.71 -13.19
N HIS A 119 4.40 -10.54 -14.45
CA HIS A 119 5.32 -10.59 -15.58
C HIS A 119 6.37 -9.49 -15.47
N LYS A 120 5.98 -8.27 -15.15
CA LYS A 120 6.91 -7.16 -14.98
C LYS A 120 7.84 -7.40 -13.78
N ALA A 121 7.31 -7.92 -12.70
CA ALA A 121 8.09 -8.16 -11.48
C ALA A 121 9.17 -9.22 -11.68
N ARG A 122 8.93 -10.23 -12.50
CA ARG A 122 9.89 -11.30 -12.77
C ARG A 122 11.16 -10.82 -13.43
N ARG A 123 11.17 -9.64 -14.01
CA ARG A 123 12.37 -9.05 -14.63
C ARG A 123 13.40 -8.62 -13.61
N TYR A 124 13.04 -8.53 -12.34
CA TYR A 124 13.89 -8.00 -11.29
C TYR A 124 14.35 -9.11 -10.37
N THR A 125 15.68 -9.30 -10.30
CA THR A 125 16.30 -10.19 -9.33
C THR A 125 16.60 -9.41 -8.06
N ALA A 126 16.87 -10.11 -6.96
CA ALA A 126 17.27 -9.47 -5.71
C ALA A 126 18.56 -8.68 -5.90
N SER A 127 18.64 -7.50 -5.30
CA SER A 127 19.82 -6.64 -5.38
C SER A 127 20.70 -6.72 -4.12
#